data_becc3b45a7ada0eac102ca0943bc33db
#
_entry.id   becc3b45a7ada0eac102ca0943bc33db
#
_cell.length_a   1.000
_cell.length_b   1.000
_cell.length_c   1.000
_cell.angle_alpha   90.00
_cell.angle_beta   90.00
_cell.angle_gamma   90.00
#
_symmetry.space_group_name_H-M   'P 1'
#
loop_
_entity.id
_entity.type
_entity.pdbx_description
1 polymer ?
#
loop_
_entity_poly.entity_id
_entity_poly.type
_entity_poly.pdbx_seq_one_letter_code
_entity_poly.pdbx_strand_id
1 'polypeptide(L)'
;YEICIDRMQEFHSKDSRLFASELAEISNKYRSNIQYFIFKSIILRNLYGVDIMVEATEIAKLRLFLKMVAVVEVDRRADNLGLDPLPDIDFNIRCGNTLVGYATEEELENDLTYGDMFANLEFKEAVENEMKCVSESYESFRRIQLNQSEDMTAYKQAKGDLKLRLSSLNELLNQRLYGTAQIEYTDWLESHQPFHWLAEFYQIIKGNGGFDVIIGNPPYVEYNKKDSKTKKAVSD
;
A
#
# COMPACT_ATOMS: atom_id res chain seq x y z
N TYR A 1 -2.60 13.65 -14.83
CA TYR A 1 -2.71 12.57 -15.81
C TYR A 1 -3.11 13.06 -17.20
N GLU A 2 -4.13 13.88 -17.35
CA GLU A 2 -4.51 14.46 -18.65
C GLU A 2 -3.32 15.19 -19.29
N ILE A 3 -2.69 16.10 -18.57
CA ILE A 3 -1.47 16.80 -19.02
C ILE A 3 -0.32 15.81 -19.35
N CYS A 4 -0.19 14.71 -18.61
CA CYS A 4 0.82 13.71 -18.91
C CYS A 4 0.52 12.98 -20.23
N ILE A 5 -0.74 12.66 -20.49
CA ILE A 5 -1.17 12.02 -21.74
C ILE A 5 -0.93 12.97 -22.92
N ASP A 6 -1.30 14.24 -22.80
CA ASP A 6 -1.06 15.26 -23.83
C ASP A 6 0.45 15.39 -24.14
N ARG A 7 1.29 15.43 -23.10
CA ARG A 7 2.73 15.45 -23.29
C ARG A 7 3.29 14.17 -23.91
N MET A 8 2.80 13.01 -23.52
CA MET A 8 3.20 11.75 -24.18
C MET A 8 2.84 11.77 -25.66
N GLN A 9 1.68 12.28 -26.05
CA GLN A 9 1.28 12.45 -27.45
C GLN A 9 2.20 13.44 -28.18
N GLU A 10 2.55 14.57 -27.55
CA GLU A 10 3.47 15.54 -28.12
C GLU A 10 4.86 14.93 -28.38
N PHE A 11 5.44 14.20 -27.43
CA PHE A 11 6.73 13.53 -27.60
C PHE A 11 6.65 12.41 -28.64
N HIS A 12 5.58 11.62 -28.66
CA HIS A 12 5.35 10.57 -29.65
C HIS A 12 5.25 11.14 -31.06
N SER A 13 4.66 12.33 -31.25
CA SER A 13 4.61 13.00 -32.54
C SER A 13 5.99 13.39 -33.08
N LYS A 14 6.96 13.62 -32.19
CA LYS A 14 8.36 13.95 -32.54
C LYS A 14 9.21 12.68 -32.76
N ASP A 15 9.00 11.65 -31.97
CA ASP A 15 9.62 10.33 -32.13
C ASP A 15 8.58 9.25 -31.81
N SER A 16 8.11 8.54 -32.84
CA SER A 16 7.07 7.50 -32.75
C SER A 16 7.42 6.28 -31.90
N ARG A 17 8.66 6.16 -31.44
CA ARG A 17 9.07 5.10 -30.51
C ARG A 17 8.79 5.45 -29.06
N LEU A 18 8.70 6.76 -28.73
CA LEU A 18 8.45 7.23 -27.39
C LEU A 18 6.97 7.02 -27.02
N PHE A 19 6.73 6.39 -25.89
CA PHE A 19 5.38 6.14 -25.32
C PHE A 19 4.42 5.39 -26.24
N ALA A 20 4.96 4.63 -27.24
CA ALA A 20 4.13 3.95 -28.24
C ALA A 20 3.22 2.89 -27.61
N SER A 21 3.72 2.12 -26.64
CA SER A 21 2.96 1.08 -25.91
C SER A 21 1.87 1.67 -25.06
N GLU A 22 2.18 2.72 -24.29
CA GLU A 22 1.26 3.39 -23.38
C GLU A 22 0.12 4.08 -24.16
N LEU A 23 0.47 4.80 -25.22
CA LEU A 23 -0.53 5.46 -26.06
C LEU A 23 -1.38 4.47 -26.83
N ALA A 24 -0.81 3.33 -27.27
CA ALA A 24 -1.57 2.26 -27.90
C ALA A 24 -2.55 1.62 -26.91
N GLU A 25 -2.15 1.37 -25.67
CA GLU A 25 -3.05 0.88 -24.63
C GLU A 25 -4.21 1.85 -24.38
N ILE A 26 -3.90 3.13 -24.21
CA ILE A 26 -4.92 4.17 -23.97
C ILE A 26 -5.88 4.25 -25.18
N SER A 27 -5.36 4.26 -26.41
CA SER A 27 -6.18 4.44 -27.60
C SER A 27 -7.01 3.21 -27.98
N ASN A 28 -6.49 2.01 -27.75
CA ASN A 28 -7.15 0.76 -28.14
C ASN A 28 -8.12 0.28 -27.07
N LYS A 29 -7.73 0.39 -25.78
CA LYS A 29 -8.48 -0.19 -24.68
C LYS A 29 -9.38 0.81 -23.97
N TYR A 30 -8.92 2.05 -23.80
CA TYR A 30 -9.59 3.06 -22.99
C TYR A 30 -10.11 4.25 -23.80
N ARG A 31 -10.23 4.13 -25.12
CA ARG A 31 -10.63 5.24 -26.01
C ARG A 31 -11.92 5.95 -25.57
N SER A 32 -12.95 5.20 -25.20
CA SER A 32 -14.22 5.72 -24.68
C SER A 32 -14.24 5.89 -23.15
N ASN A 33 -13.26 5.32 -22.46
CA ASN A 33 -13.19 5.26 -20.99
C ASN A 33 -11.91 5.88 -20.43
N ILE A 34 -11.43 6.97 -21.02
CA ILE A 34 -10.19 7.63 -20.63
C ILE A 34 -10.25 8.14 -19.17
N GLN A 35 -11.41 8.63 -18.73
CA GLN A 35 -11.61 9.08 -17.34
C GLN A 35 -11.53 7.89 -16.37
N TYR A 36 -12.09 6.75 -16.73
CA TYR A 36 -11.93 5.51 -15.93
C TYR A 36 -10.45 5.10 -15.83
N PHE A 37 -9.72 5.13 -16.96
CA PHE A 37 -8.27 4.84 -16.95
C PHE A 37 -7.50 5.78 -16.04
N ILE A 38 -7.81 7.08 -16.07
CA ILE A 38 -7.18 8.08 -15.21
C ILE A 38 -7.46 7.79 -13.73
N PHE A 39 -8.73 7.60 -13.34
CA PHE A 39 -9.10 7.28 -11.96
C PHE A 39 -8.47 5.97 -11.49
N LYS A 40 -8.51 4.91 -12.31
CA LYS A 40 -7.88 3.62 -12.04
C LYS A 40 -6.39 3.78 -11.80
N SER A 41 -5.70 4.55 -12.65
CA SER A 41 -4.26 4.79 -12.54
C SER A 41 -3.90 5.58 -11.27
N ILE A 42 -4.68 6.61 -10.93
CA ILE A 42 -4.48 7.38 -9.70
C ILE A 42 -4.66 6.48 -8.47
N ILE A 43 -5.75 5.73 -8.41
CA ILE A 43 -6.07 4.89 -7.26
C ILE A 43 -5.02 3.80 -7.07
N LEU A 44 -4.58 3.13 -8.14
CA LEU A 44 -3.62 2.03 -8.04
C LEU A 44 -2.18 2.48 -7.79
N ARG A 45 -1.80 3.65 -8.27
CA ARG A 45 -0.38 4.07 -8.30
C ARG A 45 -0.03 5.20 -7.36
N ASN A 46 -1.01 6.03 -6.98
CA ASN A 46 -0.73 7.27 -6.26
C ASN A 46 -1.52 7.43 -4.97
N LEU A 47 -2.58 6.65 -4.75
CA LEU A 47 -3.44 6.83 -3.61
C LEU A 47 -3.29 5.67 -2.62
N TYR A 48 -2.88 6.01 -1.41
CA TYR A 48 -2.72 5.08 -0.31
C TYR A 48 -3.43 5.64 0.92
N GLY A 49 -3.98 4.77 1.75
CA GLY A 49 -4.69 5.21 2.94
C GLY A 49 -4.59 4.19 4.07
N VAL A 50 -4.52 4.71 5.29
CA VAL A 50 -4.52 3.90 6.50
C VAL A 50 -5.51 4.50 7.49
N ASP A 51 -6.34 3.66 8.09
CA ASP A 51 -7.22 4.04 9.18
C ASP A 51 -7.19 2.94 10.25
N ILE A 52 -7.38 3.30 11.50
CA ILE A 52 -7.43 2.33 12.60
C ILE A 52 -8.74 1.53 12.59
N MET A 53 -9.80 2.07 11.97
CA MET A 53 -11.12 1.43 11.90
C MET A 53 -11.27 0.62 10.62
N VAL A 54 -11.51 -0.67 10.75
CA VAL A 54 -11.77 -1.58 9.61
C VAL A 54 -12.93 -1.06 8.74
N GLU A 55 -14.03 -0.63 9.38
CA GLU A 55 -15.21 -0.13 8.68
C GLU A 55 -14.90 1.13 7.86
N ALA A 56 -14.04 2.02 8.38
CA ALA A 56 -13.64 3.21 7.66
C ALA A 56 -12.85 2.85 6.38
N THR A 57 -11.95 1.87 6.47
CA THR A 57 -11.19 1.39 5.30
C THR A 57 -12.08 0.74 4.24
N GLU A 58 -13.06 -0.08 4.65
CA GLU A 58 -14.02 -0.70 3.73
C GLU A 58 -14.94 0.35 3.06
N ILE A 59 -15.41 1.34 3.80
CA ILE A 59 -16.17 2.47 3.25
C ILE A 59 -15.31 3.27 2.26
N ALA A 60 -14.03 3.50 2.58
CA ALA A 60 -13.11 4.19 1.69
C ALA A 60 -12.92 3.44 0.37
N LYS A 61 -12.68 2.12 0.42
CA LYS A 61 -12.60 1.26 -0.77
C LYS A 61 -13.87 1.32 -1.61
N LEU A 62 -15.03 1.18 -0.98
CA LEU A 62 -16.33 1.27 -1.66
C LEU A 62 -16.50 2.62 -2.37
N ARG A 63 -16.17 3.74 -1.70
CA ARG A 63 -16.28 5.08 -2.29
C ARG A 63 -15.36 5.26 -3.49
N LEU A 64 -14.14 4.71 -3.44
CA LEU A 64 -13.20 4.73 -4.56
C LEU A 64 -13.74 3.92 -5.75
N PHE A 65 -14.29 2.72 -5.50
CA PHE A 65 -14.95 1.92 -6.54
C PHE A 65 -16.14 2.63 -7.17
N LEU A 66 -17.02 3.20 -6.35
CA LEU A 66 -18.16 3.97 -6.87
C LEU A 66 -17.72 5.17 -7.71
N LYS A 67 -16.63 5.83 -7.34
CA LYS A 67 -16.06 6.92 -8.12
C LYS A 67 -15.53 6.46 -9.48
N MET A 68 -14.89 5.29 -9.55
CA MET A 68 -14.46 4.72 -10.82
C MET A 68 -15.64 4.31 -11.70
N VAL A 69 -16.63 3.62 -11.12
CA VAL A 69 -17.80 3.16 -11.86
C VAL A 69 -18.65 4.32 -12.40
N ALA A 70 -18.74 5.43 -11.66
CA ALA A 70 -19.52 6.60 -12.05
C ALA A 70 -19.04 7.29 -13.34
N VAL A 71 -17.80 7.03 -13.78
CA VAL A 71 -17.23 7.62 -15.00
C VAL A 71 -17.09 6.61 -16.14
N VAL A 72 -17.61 5.39 -15.96
CA VAL A 72 -17.56 4.34 -16.99
C VAL A 72 -18.60 4.61 -18.07
N GLU A 73 -18.16 4.61 -19.32
CA GLU A 73 -19.03 4.60 -20.49
C GLU A 73 -19.12 3.17 -21.05
N VAL A 74 -20.36 2.71 -21.24
CA VAL A 74 -20.65 1.35 -21.70
C VAL A 74 -20.62 1.30 -23.23
N ASP A 75 -19.73 0.46 -23.79
CA ASP A 75 -19.77 0.14 -25.23
C ASP A 75 -20.58 -1.14 -25.47
N ARG A 76 -21.82 -0.98 -25.92
CA ARG A 76 -22.74 -2.09 -26.20
C ARG A 76 -22.29 -3.00 -27.34
N ARG A 77 -21.26 -2.60 -28.10
CA ARG A 77 -20.74 -3.39 -29.25
C ARG A 77 -19.50 -4.20 -28.89
N ALA A 78 -18.86 -3.86 -27.76
CA ALA A 78 -17.69 -4.57 -27.28
C ALA A 78 -18.07 -5.79 -26.42
N ASP A 79 -17.21 -6.81 -26.44
CA ASP A 79 -17.32 -7.93 -25.53
C ASP A 79 -17.28 -7.42 -24.06
N ASN A 80 -18.07 -8.05 -23.19
CA ASN A 80 -18.24 -7.61 -21.79
C ASN A 80 -18.59 -6.11 -21.67
N LEU A 81 -19.30 -5.55 -22.67
CA LEU A 81 -19.69 -4.14 -22.71
C LEU A 81 -18.48 -3.17 -22.65
N GLY A 82 -17.30 -3.61 -23.00
CA GLY A 82 -16.05 -2.85 -22.89
C GLY A 82 -15.60 -2.57 -21.45
N LEU A 83 -16.11 -3.33 -20.49
CA LEU A 83 -15.83 -3.13 -19.07
C LEU A 83 -14.62 -3.93 -18.60
N ASP A 84 -13.72 -3.25 -17.92
CA ASP A 84 -12.64 -3.89 -17.18
C ASP A 84 -13.11 -4.36 -15.79
N PRO A 85 -12.55 -5.44 -15.25
CA PRO A 85 -12.73 -5.77 -13.85
C PRO A 85 -12.26 -4.64 -12.94
N LEU A 86 -12.97 -4.43 -11.82
CA LEU A 86 -12.53 -3.49 -10.79
C LEU A 86 -11.17 -3.93 -10.24
N PRO A 87 -10.21 -3.00 -10.10
CA PRO A 87 -8.90 -3.32 -9.57
C PRO A 87 -8.99 -3.68 -8.08
N ASP A 88 -8.05 -4.50 -7.63
CA ASP A 88 -7.87 -4.77 -6.20
C ASP A 88 -7.09 -3.64 -5.56
N ILE A 89 -7.64 -3.04 -4.51
CA ILE A 89 -7.03 -1.95 -3.75
C ILE A 89 -6.78 -2.31 -2.28
N ASP A 90 -6.81 -3.60 -1.95
CA ASP A 90 -6.58 -4.08 -0.58
C ASP A 90 -5.18 -3.71 -0.06
N PHE A 91 -4.19 -3.61 -0.96
CA PHE A 91 -2.83 -3.20 -0.59
C PHE A 91 -2.61 -1.70 -0.63
N ASN A 92 -3.59 -0.94 -1.13
CA ASN A 92 -3.56 0.53 -1.13
C ASN A 92 -4.26 1.13 0.09
N ILE A 93 -5.40 0.51 0.51
CA ILE A 93 -6.19 0.97 1.64
C ILE A 93 -6.10 -0.08 2.74
N ARG A 94 -5.43 0.25 3.83
CA ARG A 94 -5.02 -0.65 4.90
C ARG A 94 -5.63 -0.25 6.24
N CYS A 95 -5.71 -1.22 7.14
CA CYS A 95 -6.17 -0.97 8.51
C CYS A 95 -5.02 -1.16 9.50
N GLY A 96 -4.90 -0.27 10.48
CA GLY A 96 -3.94 -0.37 11.56
C GLY A 96 -3.66 0.97 12.25
N ASN A 97 -3.00 0.90 13.39
CA ASN A 97 -2.60 2.06 14.15
C ASN A 97 -1.26 2.62 13.65
N THR A 98 -1.32 3.71 12.92
CA THR A 98 -0.15 4.36 12.29
C THR A 98 0.87 4.94 13.26
N LEU A 99 0.56 4.98 14.56
CA LEU A 99 1.44 5.45 15.62
C LEU A 99 2.19 4.31 16.33
N VAL A 100 1.88 3.06 16.00
CA VAL A 100 2.52 1.87 16.57
C VAL A 100 3.09 1.04 15.45
N GLY A 101 4.43 0.92 15.42
CA GLY A 101 5.13 0.17 14.38
C GLY A 101 6.34 0.93 13.85
N TYR A 102 7.11 0.27 13.01
CA TYR A 102 8.30 0.88 12.38
C TYR A 102 7.89 1.62 11.11
N ALA A 103 8.15 2.92 11.05
CA ALA A 103 7.87 3.73 9.88
C ALA A 103 9.05 3.71 8.89
N THR A 104 10.29 3.65 9.38
CA THR A 104 11.51 3.72 8.57
C THR A 104 12.52 2.63 8.97
N GLU A 105 13.48 2.37 8.08
CA GLU A 105 14.62 1.48 8.39
C GLU A 105 15.46 2.05 9.55
N GLU A 106 15.59 3.38 9.62
CA GLU A 106 16.35 4.05 10.68
C GLU A 106 15.75 3.80 12.07
N GLU A 107 14.41 3.83 12.19
CA GLU A 107 13.73 3.49 13.44
C GLU A 107 14.00 2.04 13.85
N LEU A 108 13.93 1.11 12.90
CA LEU A 108 14.26 -0.30 13.14
C LEU A 108 15.73 -0.47 13.54
N GLU A 109 16.66 0.19 12.86
CA GLU A 109 18.09 0.13 13.19
C GLU A 109 18.38 0.74 14.56
N ASN A 110 17.72 1.82 14.93
CA ASN A 110 17.85 2.41 16.26
C ASN A 110 17.37 1.46 17.35
N ASP A 111 16.26 0.76 17.15
CA ASP A 111 15.79 -0.26 18.08
C ASP A 111 16.78 -1.43 18.21
N LEU A 112 17.45 -1.82 17.14
CA LEU A 112 18.48 -2.86 17.10
C LEU A 112 19.83 -2.45 17.72
N THR A 113 19.99 -1.17 18.10
CA THR A 113 21.23 -0.70 18.77
C THR A 113 21.32 -1.23 20.20
N TYR A 114 20.19 -1.60 20.80
CA TYR A 114 20.11 -2.10 22.17
C TYR A 114 19.88 -3.61 22.21
N GLY A 115 20.51 -4.29 23.18
CA GLY A 115 20.35 -5.73 23.42
C GLY A 115 21.51 -6.58 22.91
N ASP A 116 21.25 -7.87 22.68
CA ASP A 116 22.25 -8.82 22.19
C ASP A 116 22.59 -8.58 20.72
N MET A 117 23.86 -8.28 20.44
CA MET A 117 24.34 -7.96 19.10
C MET A 117 24.14 -9.10 18.10
N PHE A 118 24.33 -10.38 18.53
CA PHE A 118 24.17 -11.52 17.64
C PHE A 118 22.69 -11.76 17.30
N ALA A 119 21.81 -11.72 18.32
CA ALA A 119 20.37 -11.86 18.12
C ALA A 119 19.81 -10.72 17.24
N ASN A 120 20.30 -9.50 17.40
CA ASN A 120 19.93 -8.36 16.57
C ASN A 120 20.39 -8.52 15.12
N LEU A 121 21.58 -9.10 14.89
CA LEU A 121 22.07 -9.37 13.53
C LEU A 121 21.22 -10.43 12.81
N GLU A 122 20.92 -11.54 13.48
CA GLU A 122 20.05 -12.60 12.94
C GLU A 122 18.65 -12.05 12.64
N PHE A 123 18.10 -11.22 13.52
CA PHE A 123 16.81 -10.59 13.31
C PHE A 123 16.84 -9.65 12.10
N LYS A 124 17.88 -8.82 11.97
CA LYS A 124 18.04 -7.91 10.83
C LYS A 124 18.09 -8.68 9.52
N GLU A 125 18.89 -9.73 9.44
CA GLU A 125 18.97 -10.59 8.25
C GLU A 125 17.61 -11.24 7.91
N ALA A 126 16.87 -11.71 8.92
CA ALA A 126 15.55 -12.28 8.71
C ALA A 126 14.56 -11.24 8.15
N VAL A 127 14.55 -10.04 8.71
CA VAL A 127 13.70 -8.94 8.22
C VAL A 127 14.06 -8.53 6.79
N GLU A 128 15.35 -8.35 6.49
CA GLU A 128 15.82 -8.00 5.14
C GLU A 128 15.42 -9.06 4.10
N ASN A 129 15.55 -10.35 4.46
CA ASN A 129 15.13 -11.44 3.59
C ASN A 129 13.62 -11.44 3.33
N GLU A 130 12.79 -11.27 4.38
CA GLU A 130 11.34 -11.19 4.21
C GLU A 130 10.93 -9.93 3.44
N MET A 131 11.56 -8.79 3.64
CA MET A 131 11.34 -7.56 2.86
C MET A 131 11.59 -7.79 1.37
N LYS A 132 12.66 -8.51 1.02
CA LYS A 132 12.96 -8.89 -0.36
C LYS A 132 11.86 -9.78 -0.94
N CYS A 133 11.43 -10.80 -0.19
CA CYS A 133 10.35 -11.69 -0.61
C CYS A 133 9.03 -10.93 -0.82
N VAL A 134 8.70 -9.99 0.08
CA VAL A 134 7.53 -9.10 -0.06
C VAL A 134 7.63 -8.27 -1.34
N SER A 135 8.80 -7.67 -1.60
CA SER A 135 9.03 -6.88 -2.81
C SER A 135 8.79 -7.68 -4.09
N GLU A 136 9.39 -8.88 -4.19
CA GLU A 136 9.23 -9.77 -5.35
C GLU A 136 7.76 -10.22 -5.54
N SER A 137 7.08 -10.55 -4.44
CA SER A 137 5.67 -10.94 -4.46
C SER A 137 4.76 -9.77 -4.86
N TYR A 138 5.06 -8.55 -4.39
CA TYR A 138 4.32 -7.35 -4.76
C TYR A 138 4.48 -7.02 -6.24
N GLU A 139 5.69 -7.09 -6.79
CA GLU A 139 5.94 -6.87 -8.21
C GLU A 139 5.22 -7.90 -9.08
N SER A 140 5.23 -9.18 -8.66
CA SER A 140 4.50 -10.23 -9.34
C SER A 140 2.99 -9.98 -9.34
N PHE A 141 2.42 -9.67 -8.18
CA PHE A 141 1.00 -9.32 -8.04
C PHE A 141 0.63 -8.12 -8.91
N ARG A 142 1.41 -7.03 -8.81
CA ARG A 142 1.19 -5.80 -9.59
C ARG A 142 1.24 -6.05 -11.10
N ARG A 143 2.19 -6.86 -11.55
CA ARG A 143 2.32 -7.21 -12.97
C ARG A 143 1.09 -7.97 -13.47
N ILE A 144 0.58 -8.94 -12.70
CA ILE A 144 -0.63 -9.69 -13.04
C ILE A 144 -1.85 -8.76 -13.05
N GLN A 145 -1.96 -7.87 -12.07
CA GLN A 145 -3.06 -6.91 -11.97
C GLN A 145 -3.09 -5.90 -13.12
N LEU A 146 -1.92 -5.41 -13.55
CA LEU A 146 -1.80 -4.45 -14.65
C LEU A 146 -1.99 -5.12 -16.02
N ASN A 147 -1.44 -6.31 -16.21
CA ASN A 147 -1.55 -7.03 -17.49
C ASN A 147 -2.92 -7.67 -17.72
N GLN A 148 -3.83 -7.56 -16.73
CA GLN A 148 -5.20 -8.08 -16.81
C GLN A 148 -5.24 -9.50 -17.37
N SER A 149 -4.36 -10.37 -16.85
CA SER A 149 -4.41 -11.77 -17.25
C SER A 149 -5.80 -12.30 -16.86
N GLU A 150 -6.49 -12.93 -17.81
CA GLU A 150 -7.80 -13.57 -17.58
C GLU A 150 -7.68 -14.75 -16.61
N ASP A 151 -6.45 -15.08 -16.20
CA ASP A 151 -6.17 -16.16 -15.27
C ASP A 151 -6.44 -15.72 -13.82
N MET A 152 -7.70 -15.89 -13.41
CA MET A 152 -8.14 -15.65 -12.05
C MET A 152 -7.42 -16.54 -11.03
N THR A 153 -6.85 -17.68 -11.44
CA THR A 153 -6.12 -18.58 -10.56
C THR A 153 -4.75 -18.01 -10.23
N ALA A 154 -4.01 -17.59 -11.26
CA ALA A 154 -2.72 -16.91 -11.07
C ALA A 154 -2.86 -15.63 -10.24
N TYR A 155 -3.93 -14.86 -10.48
CA TYR A 155 -4.23 -13.66 -9.68
C TYR A 155 -4.47 -13.98 -8.20
N LYS A 156 -5.33 -14.95 -7.88
CA LYS A 156 -5.62 -15.36 -6.50
C LYS A 156 -4.39 -15.90 -5.80
N GLN A 157 -3.57 -16.66 -6.51
CA GLN A 157 -2.31 -17.18 -5.98
C GLN A 157 -1.34 -16.05 -5.65
N ALA A 158 -1.07 -15.14 -6.57
CA ALA A 158 -0.16 -14.01 -6.34
C ALA A 158 -0.64 -13.11 -5.19
N LYS A 159 -1.96 -12.86 -5.08
CA LYS A 159 -2.55 -12.14 -3.95
C LYS A 159 -2.36 -12.89 -2.64
N GLY A 160 -2.56 -14.20 -2.63
CA GLY A 160 -2.37 -15.06 -1.47
C GLY A 160 -0.91 -15.08 -1.00
N ASP A 161 0.02 -15.23 -1.93
CA ASP A 161 1.46 -15.25 -1.66
C ASP A 161 1.92 -13.90 -1.06
N LEU A 162 1.48 -12.79 -1.64
CA LEU A 162 1.79 -11.46 -1.09
C LEU A 162 1.22 -11.27 0.32
N LYS A 163 -0.05 -11.66 0.55
CA LYS A 163 -0.65 -11.59 1.90
C LYS A 163 0.14 -12.41 2.92
N LEU A 164 0.55 -13.62 2.55
CA LEU A 164 1.33 -14.50 3.41
C LEU A 164 2.68 -13.86 3.78
N ARG A 165 3.42 -13.33 2.80
CA ARG A 165 4.72 -12.69 3.01
C ARG A 165 4.60 -11.45 3.89
N LEU A 166 3.61 -10.59 3.63
CA LEU A 166 3.33 -9.44 4.48
C LEU A 166 2.98 -9.85 5.92
N SER A 167 2.18 -10.92 6.09
CA SER A 167 1.85 -11.43 7.42
C SER A 167 3.09 -11.93 8.16
N SER A 168 3.99 -12.67 7.48
CA SER A 168 5.26 -13.14 8.07
C SER A 168 6.15 -11.98 8.51
N LEU A 169 6.31 -10.97 7.66
CA LEU A 169 7.11 -9.80 7.98
C LEU A 169 6.53 -9.00 9.15
N ASN A 170 5.21 -8.75 9.11
CA ASN A 170 4.53 -8.05 10.21
C ASN A 170 4.65 -8.82 11.54
N GLU A 171 4.56 -10.15 11.51
CA GLU A 171 4.71 -10.99 12.70
C GLU A 171 6.11 -10.85 13.30
N LEU A 172 7.18 -10.89 12.50
CA LEU A 172 8.55 -10.65 12.95
C LEU A 172 8.68 -9.28 13.63
N LEU A 173 8.17 -8.23 12.99
CA LEU A 173 8.25 -6.86 13.51
C LEU A 173 7.39 -6.69 14.78
N ASN A 174 6.20 -7.29 14.82
CA ASN A 174 5.32 -7.29 15.99
C ASN A 174 5.96 -7.98 17.19
N GLN A 175 6.57 -9.15 17.01
CA GLN A 175 7.26 -9.87 18.07
C GLN A 175 8.41 -9.05 18.67
N ARG A 176 9.12 -8.29 17.84
CA ARG A 176 10.17 -7.39 18.30
C ARG A 176 9.59 -6.27 19.17
N LEU A 177 8.54 -5.61 18.75
CA LEU A 177 7.88 -4.55 19.53
C LEU A 177 7.25 -5.08 20.82
N TYR A 178 6.65 -6.27 20.76
CA TYR A 178 6.03 -6.93 21.91
C TYR A 178 7.05 -7.33 22.98
N GLY A 179 8.29 -7.64 22.62
CA GLY A 179 9.32 -8.24 23.51
C GLY A 179 9.51 -7.56 24.88
N THR A 180 8.96 -6.36 25.09
CA THR A 180 8.99 -5.61 26.35
C THR A 180 7.62 -5.50 27.03
N ALA A 181 6.54 -6.01 26.43
CA ALA A 181 5.17 -5.89 26.95
C ALA A 181 4.91 -6.89 28.10
N GLN A 182 4.04 -6.50 29.04
CA GLN A 182 3.67 -7.31 30.21
C GLN A 182 2.26 -7.92 30.11
N ILE A 183 1.69 -7.94 28.91
CA ILE A 183 0.35 -8.49 28.60
C ILE A 183 0.49 -9.63 27.60
N GLU A 184 -0.53 -10.47 27.46
CA GLU A 184 -0.55 -11.54 26.46
C GLU A 184 -0.44 -10.97 25.03
N TYR A 185 0.27 -11.68 24.16
CA TYR A 185 0.56 -11.21 22.80
C TYR A 185 -0.70 -10.92 21.97
N THR A 186 -1.71 -11.77 22.09
CA THR A 186 -3.00 -11.57 21.40
C THR A 186 -3.71 -10.30 21.86
N ASP A 187 -3.72 -10.06 23.18
CA ASP A 187 -4.33 -8.85 23.76
C ASP A 187 -3.54 -7.60 23.38
N TRP A 188 -2.22 -7.74 23.26
CA TRP A 188 -1.36 -6.65 22.78
C TRP A 188 -1.68 -6.30 21.34
N LEU A 189 -1.78 -7.29 20.44
CA LEU A 189 -2.13 -7.06 19.03
C LEU A 189 -3.50 -6.39 18.88
N GLU A 190 -4.51 -6.85 19.62
CA GLU A 190 -5.85 -6.29 19.57
C GLU A 190 -5.91 -4.83 20.09
N SER A 191 -5.17 -4.54 21.16
CA SER A 191 -5.19 -3.21 21.78
C SER A 191 -4.33 -2.19 21.05
N HIS A 192 -3.22 -2.60 20.45
CA HIS A 192 -2.27 -1.69 19.80
C HIS A 192 -2.46 -1.62 18.28
N GLN A 193 -2.96 -2.70 17.64
CA GLN A 193 -3.20 -2.80 16.20
C GLN A 193 -2.03 -2.29 15.36
N PRO A 194 -0.79 -2.79 15.59
CA PRO A 194 0.42 -2.20 15.02
C PRO A 194 0.37 -2.14 13.49
N PHE A 195 0.92 -1.07 12.94
CA PHE A 195 1.02 -0.84 11.51
C PHE A 195 2.45 -0.46 11.13
N HIS A 196 3.15 -1.36 10.49
CA HIS A 196 4.52 -1.11 10.06
C HIS A 196 4.55 -0.49 8.67
N TRP A 197 4.69 0.82 8.59
CA TRP A 197 4.82 1.55 7.31
C TRP A 197 5.92 0.95 6.44
N LEU A 198 7.04 0.60 7.07
CA LEU A 198 8.19 0.00 6.40
C LEU A 198 7.84 -1.33 5.70
N ALA A 199 6.98 -2.16 6.30
CA ALA A 199 6.56 -3.43 5.71
C ALA A 199 5.44 -3.24 4.68
N GLU A 200 4.39 -2.52 5.08
CA GLU A 200 3.16 -2.39 4.29
C GLU A 200 3.32 -1.56 3.03
N PHE A 201 4.22 -0.57 3.04
CA PHE A 201 4.52 0.31 1.92
C PHE A 201 6.00 0.32 1.53
N TYR A 202 6.69 -0.82 1.71
CA TYR A 202 8.11 -0.97 1.44
C TYR A 202 8.54 -0.44 0.06
N GLN A 203 7.76 -0.77 -0.98
CA GLN A 203 8.02 -0.31 -2.36
C GLN A 203 8.05 1.22 -2.49
N ILE A 204 7.22 1.92 -1.71
CA ILE A 204 7.15 3.38 -1.74
C ILE A 204 8.31 3.96 -0.94
N ILE A 205 8.52 3.43 0.26
CA ILE A 205 9.54 3.95 1.19
C ILE A 205 10.94 3.69 0.63
N LYS A 206 11.22 2.47 0.18
CA LYS A 206 12.53 2.07 -0.33
C LYS A 206 12.72 2.38 -1.81
N GLY A 207 11.69 2.13 -2.64
CA GLY A 207 11.78 2.28 -4.09
C GLY A 207 11.69 3.72 -4.57
N ASN A 208 10.83 4.53 -3.95
CA ASN A 208 10.58 5.92 -4.36
C ASN A 208 11.14 6.96 -3.37
N GLY A 209 11.71 6.53 -2.25
CA GLY A 209 12.20 7.44 -1.21
C GLY A 209 11.12 8.01 -0.29
N GLY A 210 9.90 7.46 -0.33
CA GLY A 210 8.77 7.84 0.51
C GLY A 210 7.56 8.36 -0.26
N PHE A 211 6.62 8.95 0.50
CA PHE A 211 5.43 9.60 -0.04
C PHE A 211 5.70 11.07 -0.33
N ASP A 212 5.24 11.58 -1.49
CA ASP A 212 5.36 13.00 -1.84
C ASP A 212 4.48 13.90 -0.97
N VAL A 213 3.29 13.40 -0.57
CA VAL A 213 2.31 14.13 0.25
C VAL A 213 1.67 13.18 1.25
N ILE A 214 1.67 13.57 2.51
CA ILE A 214 0.95 12.88 3.59
C ILE A 214 -0.10 13.84 4.17
N ILE A 215 -1.35 13.38 4.20
CA ILE A 215 -2.48 14.12 4.78
C ILE A 215 -3.09 13.24 5.87
N GLY A 216 -3.25 13.78 7.07
CA GLY A 216 -3.82 13.05 8.19
C GLY A 216 -4.76 13.90 9.03
N ASN A 217 -5.57 13.20 9.80
CA ASN A 217 -6.36 13.78 10.89
C ASN A 217 -5.94 13.10 12.21
N PRO A 218 -4.81 13.51 12.80
CA PRO A 218 -4.32 12.90 14.01
C PRO A 218 -5.29 13.18 15.17
N PRO A 219 -5.38 12.26 16.15
CA PRO A 219 -6.22 12.47 17.31
C PRO A 219 -5.78 13.73 18.07
N TYR A 220 -6.71 14.63 18.35
CA TYR A 220 -6.46 15.80 19.16
C TYR A 220 -6.38 15.38 20.64
N VAL A 221 -5.18 15.21 21.16
CA VAL A 221 -4.95 15.05 22.57
C VAL A 221 -4.76 16.45 23.17
N GLU A 222 -5.77 16.97 23.89
CA GLU A 222 -5.59 18.17 24.68
C GLU A 222 -4.55 17.90 25.78
N TYR A 223 -3.39 18.51 25.64
CA TYR A 223 -2.38 18.53 26.71
C TYR A 223 -2.90 19.30 27.91
N ASN A 224 -3.73 18.68 28.73
CA ASN A 224 -4.05 19.25 30.05
C ASN A 224 -2.81 19.13 30.92
N LYS A 225 -2.24 20.28 31.29
CA LYS A 225 -1.03 20.41 32.13
C LYS A 225 -1.15 19.70 33.52
N LYS A 226 -2.30 19.09 33.85
CA LYS A 226 -2.58 18.46 35.15
C LYS A 226 -2.44 16.94 35.15
N ASP A 227 -2.37 16.25 34.05
CA ASP A 227 -2.26 14.79 34.05
C ASP A 227 -0.83 14.33 33.77
N SER A 228 -0.09 14.11 34.88
CA SER A 228 1.25 13.51 34.85
C SER A 228 1.27 12.06 34.34
N LYS A 229 0.10 11.41 34.20
CA LYS A 229 -0.04 10.04 33.65
C LYS A 229 -0.02 10.01 32.11
N THR A 230 -0.53 11.05 31.48
CA THR A 230 -0.56 11.13 30.00
C THR A 230 0.83 11.47 29.41
N LYS A 231 1.73 12.07 30.21
CA LYS A 231 3.10 12.35 29.80
C LYS A 231 3.94 11.09 29.58
N LYS A 232 3.59 9.98 30.24
CA LYS A 232 4.33 8.71 30.14
C LYS A 232 3.95 7.91 28.87
N ALA A 233 2.73 8.06 28.38
CA ALA A 233 2.26 7.31 27.21
C ALA A 233 2.71 7.89 25.86
N VAL A 234 3.33 9.08 25.84
CA VAL A 234 3.82 9.75 24.63
C VAL A 234 5.35 9.82 24.61
N SER A 235 6.03 9.38 25.69
CA SER A 235 7.49 9.40 25.84
C SER A 235 8.10 8.01 26.04
N ASP A 236 7.31 6.97 26.05
CA ASP A 236 7.67 5.57 25.97
C ASP A 236 7.13 4.98 24.65
#